data_d527b16e0224c8470fbd556de7f7e33a
#
_entry.id   d527b16e0224c8470fbd556de7f7e33a
#
_cell.length_a   1.000
_cell.length_b   1.000
_cell.length_c   1.000
_cell.angle_alpha   90.00
_cell.angle_beta   90.00
_cell.angle_gamma   90.00
#
_symmetry.space_group_name_H-M   'P 1'
#
loop_
_entity.id
_entity.type
_entity.pdbx_description
1 polymer ?
#
loop_
_entity_poly.entity_id
_entity_poly.type
_entity_poly.pdbx_seq_one_letter_code
_entity_poly.pdbx_strand_id
1 'polypeptide(L)'
;MREILFRGKQTINGDWVKGNLFIPCKPDTPTQILVGTNIYRVPYDVIPETVGQYTGLTDRNGKPIFEGDIIKSGSYEFLVSHGKCGGCANTDHYGYIGFHLEPANEETKFHMGHGLRDDIYYYTGYYAEAEVMGNIHDNPELLKGGD
;
A
#
# COMPACT_ATOMS: atom_id res chain seq x y z
N MET A 1 10.93 17.37 3.20
CA MET A 1 10.03 17.11 2.05
C MET A 1 9.68 15.62 2.02
N ARG A 2 8.41 15.30 1.82
CA ARG A 2 7.97 13.90 1.74
C ARG A 2 8.49 13.26 0.45
N GLU A 3 9.08 12.08 0.57
CA GLU A 3 9.53 11.30 -0.57
C GLU A 3 8.32 10.75 -1.35
N ILE A 4 8.31 10.99 -2.65
CA ILE A 4 7.29 10.43 -3.55
C ILE A 4 7.96 9.32 -4.35
N LEU A 5 7.54 8.08 -4.08
CA LEU A 5 8.13 6.88 -4.66
C LEU A 5 7.02 5.89 -5.01
N PHE A 6 7.17 5.26 -6.16
CA PHE A 6 6.25 4.22 -6.63
C PHE A 6 6.99 2.90 -6.80
N ARG A 7 6.26 1.80 -6.74
CA ARG A 7 6.76 0.49 -7.13
C ARG A 7 5.81 -0.15 -8.12
N GLY A 8 6.31 -1.10 -8.90
CA GLY A 8 5.50 -1.89 -9.80
C GLY A 8 6.23 -3.16 -10.19
N LYS A 9 5.48 -4.18 -10.64
CA LYS A 9 6.07 -5.41 -11.14
C LYS A 9 6.37 -5.27 -12.63
N GLN A 10 7.59 -5.61 -13.03
CA GLN A 10 7.98 -5.59 -14.42
C GLN A 10 7.16 -6.57 -15.25
N THR A 11 6.73 -6.13 -16.42
CA THR A 11 5.96 -6.96 -17.34
C THR A 11 6.76 -8.17 -17.80
N ILE A 12 8.07 -7.99 -17.96
CA ILE A 12 8.93 -9.01 -18.56
C ILE A 12 9.24 -10.19 -17.63
N ASN A 13 9.41 -9.93 -16.33
CA ASN A 13 9.90 -10.96 -15.39
C ASN A 13 9.17 -11.00 -14.06
N GLY A 14 8.27 -10.05 -13.81
CA GLY A 14 7.53 -9.98 -12.55
C GLY A 14 8.34 -9.45 -11.36
N ASP A 15 9.57 -8.99 -11.56
CA ASP A 15 10.37 -8.42 -10.49
C ASP A 15 9.90 -7.02 -10.12
N TRP A 16 9.98 -6.67 -8.84
CA TRP A 16 9.63 -5.35 -8.37
C TRP A 16 10.70 -4.32 -8.74
N VAL A 17 10.24 -3.15 -9.22
CA VAL A 17 11.09 -1.97 -9.40
C VAL A 17 10.49 -0.80 -8.66
N LYS A 18 11.33 0.11 -8.20
CA LYS A 18 10.95 1.32 -7.47
C LYS A 18 11.52 2.55 -8.15
N GLY A 19 10.73 3.60 -8.25
CA GLY A 19 11.16 4.85 -8.88
C GLY A 19 10.00 5.80 -9.11
N ASN A 20 10.15 6.64 -10.13
CA ASN A 20 9.13 7.60 -10.52
C ASN A 20 8.13 6.96 -11.48
N LEU A 21 6.86 7.19 -11.24
CA LEU A 21 5.80 6.67 -12.10
C LEU A 21 5.66 7.54 -13.35
N PHE A 22 5.58 6.88 -14.50
CA PHE A 22 5.27 7.52 -15.78
C PHE A 22 4.06 6.84 -16.43
N ILE A 23 2.99 7.60 -16.60
CA ILE A 23 1.78 7.17 -17.26
C ILE A 23 1.68 7.91 -18.59
N PRO A 24 1.87 7.20 -19.72
CA PRO A 24 1.87 7.86 -21.03
C PRO A 24 0.46 8.29 -21.46
N CYS A 25 0.41 9.35 -22.27
CA CYS A 25 -0.84 9.87 -22.81
C CYS A 25 -1.41 9.00 -23.95
N LYS A 26 -0.56 8.19 -24.57
CA LYS A 26 -0.97 7.36 -25.72
C LYS A 26 -1.46 6.01 -25.25
N PRO A 27 -2.62 5.52 -25.76
CA PRO A 27 -3.23 4.27 -25.29
C PRO A 27 -2.33 3.04 -25.42
N ASP A 28 -1.45 2.99 -26.43
CA ASP A 28 -0.64 1.82 -26.74
C ASP A 28 0.74 1.85 -26.08
N THR A 29 1.00 2.85 -25.24
CA THR A 29 2.30 2.96 -24.56
C THR A 29 2.16 2.40 -23.12
N PRO A 30 3.09 1.53 -22.70
CA PRO A 30 2.98 0.92 -21.38
C PRO A 30 3.25 1.93 -20.25
N THR A 31 2.64 1.67 -19.09
CA THR A 31 2.99 2.33 -17.84
C THR A 31 4.40 1.93 -17.45
N GLN A 32 5.20 2.89 -16.99
CA GLN A 32 6.61 2.66 -16.67
C GLN A 32 6.98 3.19 -15.30
N ILE A 33 7.98 2.57 -14.71
CA ILE A 33 8.71 3.08 -13.55
C ILE A 33 10.09 3.50 -14.03
N LEU A 34 10.44 4.76 -13.76
CA LEU A 34 11.75 5.32 -14.13
C LEU A 34 12.68 5.23 -12.93
N VAL A 35 13.75 4.46 -13.07
CA VAL A 35 14.73 4.23 -12.01
C VAL A 35 16.01 4.97 -12.33
N GLY A 36 16.54 5.75 -11.38
CA GLY A 36 17.82 6.43 -11.53
C GLY A 36 17.81 7.87 -11.02
N THR A 37 18.81 8.62 -11.46
CA THR A 37 19.02 10.03 -11.06
C THR A 37 18.36 10.99 -12.03
N ASN A 38 18.43 12.30 -11.73
CA ASN A 38 17.93 13.35 -12.63
C ASN A 38 18.63 13.36 -14.00
N ILE A 39 19.84 12.82 -14.08
CA ILE A 39 20.66 12.85 -15.29
C ILE A 39 20.50 11.56 -16.08
N TYR A 40 20.30 10.44 -15.41
CA TYR A 40 20.23 9.13 -16.03
C TYR A 40 19.12 8.27 -15.42
N ARG A 41 18.10 8.01 -16.22
CA ARG A 41 16.95 7.18 -15.81
C ARG A 41 16.74 6.03 -16.76
N VAL A 42 16.46 4.87 -16.19
CA VAL A 42 16.14 3.67 -16.94
C VAL A 42 14.65 3.39 -16.80
N PRO A 43 13.90 3.32 -17.93
CA PRO A 43 12.48 2.98 -17.87
C PRO A 43 12.27 1.47 -17.81
N TYR A 44 11.35 1.05 -16.96
CA TYR A 44 10.91 -0.33 -16.87
C TYR A 44 9.40 -0.40 -17.09
N ASP A 45 8.98 -1.22 -18.06
CA ASP A 45 7.56 -1.47 -18.28
C ASP A 45 7.00 -2.27 -17.11
N VAL A 46 5.90 -1.81 -16.54
CA VAL A 46 5.29 -2.45 -15.38
C VAL A 46 3.83 -2.79 -15.65
N ILE A 47 3.33 -3.78 -14.91
CA ILE A 47 1.92 -4.16 -14.93
C ILE A 47 1.15 -3.09 -14.14
N PRO A 48 0.24 -2.32 -14.78
CA PRO A 48 -0.40 -1.15 -14.15
C PRO A 48 -1.12 -1.49 -12.84
N GLU A 49 -1.74 -2.64 -12.75
CA GLU A 49 -2.50 -3.08 -11.57
C GLU A 49 -1.61 -3.31 -10.36
N THR A 50 -0.30 -3.47 -10.56
CA THR A 50 0.66 -3.70 -9.47
C THR A 50 1.27 -2.40 -8.94
N VAL A 51 1.01 -1.28 -9.60
CA VAL A 51 1.60 0.00 -9.19
C VAL A 51 1.02 0.45 -7.86
N GLY A 52 1.90 0.78 -6.93
CA GLY A 52 1.53 1.30 -5.62
C GLY A 52 2.48 2.39 -5.18
N GLN A 53 1.98 3.35 -4.42
CA GLN A 53 2.76 4.47 -3.92
C GLN A 53 3.30 4.16 -2.53
N TYR A 54 4.53 4.61 -2.27
CA TYR A 54 5.12 4.62 -0.93
C TYR A 54 4.30 5.53 -0.01
N THR A 55 3.91 5.01 1.15
CA THR A 55 3.11 5.76 2.12
C THR A 55 3.90 6.86 2.84
N GLY A 56 5.21 6.84 2.76
CA GLY A 56 6.09 7.69 3.56
C GLY A 56 6.39 7.13 4.94
N LEU A 57 5.87 5.95 5.26
CA LEU A 57 6.02 5.31 6.56
C LEU A 57 6.79 3.99 6.43
N THR A 58 7.46 3.59 7.51
CA THR A 58 8.17 2.32 7.60
C THR A 58 7.55 1.44 8.67
N ASP A 59 7.74 0.13 8.55
CA ASP A 59 7.31 -0.82 9.56
C ASP A 59 8.29 -0.87 10.75
N ARG A 60 8.01 -1.75 11.71
CA ARG A 60 8.86 -1.91 12.90
C ARG A 60 10.31 -2.29 12.59
N ASN A 61 10.56 -2.87 11.42
CA ASN A 61 11.88 -3.29 10.97
C ASN A 61 12.56 -2.28 10.04
N GLY A 62 11.95 -1.11 9.83
CA GLY A 62 12.45 -0.09 8.92
C GLY A 62 12.11 -0.35 7.45
N LYS A 63 11.28 -1.34 7.16
CA LYS A 63 10.86 -1.65 5.79
C LYS A 63 9.84 -0.63 5.31
N PRO A 64 10.03 -0.01 4.12
CA PRO A 64 9.06 0.92 3.58
C PRO A 64 7.71 0.25 3.32
N ILE A 65 6.64 0.96 3.65
CA ILE A 65 5.26 0.49 3.45
C ILE A 65 4.67 1.14 2.20
N PHE A 66 4.20 0.30 1.29
CA PHE A 66 3.57 0.72 0.03
C PHE A 66 2.08 0.37 0.04
N GLU A 67 1.34 1.11 -0.75
CA GLU A 67 -0.02 0.72 -1.14
C GLU A 67 -0.01 -0.72 -1.68
N GLY A 68 -0.95 -1.54 -1.24
CA GLY A 68 -1.01 -2.95 -1.59
C GLY A 68 -0.30 -3.88 -0.61
N ASP A 69 0.48 -3.34 0.34
CA ASP A 69 1.10 -4.16 1.37
C ASP A 69 0.05 -4.66 2.37
N ILE A 70 0.34 -5.83 2.94
CA ILE A 70 -0.43 -6.40 4.04
C ILE A 70 0.42 -6.30 5.29
N ILE A 71 -0.07 -5.57 6.28
CA ILE A 71 0.62 -5.35 7.55
C ILE A 71 -0.10 -6.05 8.69
N LYS A 72 0.66 -6.44 9.69
CA LYS A 72 0.15 -7.09 10.89
C LYS A 72 0.54 -6.30 12.13
N SER A 73 -0.41 -6.07 13.01
CA SER A 73 -0.18 -5.48 14.33
C SER A 73 -0.92 -6.31 15.37
N GLY A 74 -0.17 -7.04 16.20
CA GLY A 74 -0.76 -8.01 17.10
C GLY A 74 -1.49 -9.11 16.33
N SER A 75 -2.77 -9.32 16.60
CA SER A 75 -3.61 -10.29 15.89
C SER A 75 -4.33 -9.69 14.68
N TYR A 76 -4.21 -8.38 14.48
CA TYR A 76 -4.92 -7.69 13.41
C TYR A 76 -4.08 -7.64 12.13
N GLU A 77 -4.74 -7.89 11.02
CA GLU A 77 -4.12 -7.84 9.69
C GLU A 77 -4.87 -6.84 8.81
N PHE A 78 -4.12 -5.97 8.16
CA PHE A 78 -4.66 -4.87 7.36
C PHE A 78 -4.05 -4.85 5.97
N LEU A 79 -4.88 -4.46 5.01
CA LEU A 79 -4.43 -4.08 3.67
C LEU A 79 -4.21 -2.56 3.64
N VAL A 80 -3.05 -2.13 3.16
CA VAL A 80 -2.74 -0.72 2.95
C VAL A 80 -3.36 -0.28 1.63
N SER A 81 -4.32 0.62 1.71
CA SER A 81 -5.07 1.14 0.56
C SER A 81 -4.92 2.64 0.42
N HIS A 82 -5.18 3.14 -0.78
CA HIS A 82 -5.24 4.57 -1.07
C HIS A 82 -6.55 4.90 -1.77
N GLY A 83 -7.20 5.95 -1.34
CA GLY A 83 -8.44 6.41 -1.94
C GLY A 83 -9.34 7.05 -0.92
N LYS A 84 -10.64 7.01 -1.20
CA LYS A 84 -11.65 7.57 -0.33
C LYS A 84 -11.89 6.64 0.86
N CYS A 85 -11.58 7.11 2.04
CA CYS A 85 -11.96 6.45 3.27
C CYS A 85 -13.37 6.93 3.63
N GLY A 86 -14.32 6.01 3.70
CA GLY A 86 -15.65 6.31 4.21
C GLY A 86 -15.56 6.56 5.71
N GLY A 87 -16.21 7.62 6.19
CA GLY A 87 -16.32 7.87 7.63
C GLY A 87 -16.87 6.64 8.33
N CYS A 88 -16.47 6.44 9.58
CA CYS A 88 -17.02 5.38 10.41
C CYS A 88 -18.54 5.51 10.45
N ALA A 89 -19.24 4.39 10.32
CA ALA A 89 -20.69 4.34 10.22
C ALA A 89 -21.43 5.02 11.40
N ASN A 90 -20.74 5.30 12.47
CA ASN A 90 -21.32 5.87 13.70
C ASN A 90 -20.77 7.26 14.09
N THR A 91 -20.04 7.89 13.20
CA THR A 91 -19.49 9.21 13.49
C THR A 91 -19.77 10.13 12.30
N ASP A 92 -20.22 11.34 12.61
CA ASP A 92 -20.40 12.41 11.65
C ASP A 92 -19.04 12.89 11.10
N HIS A 93 -18.06 12.02 11.05
CA HIS A 93 -16.73 12.37 10.61
C HIS A 93 -16.66 12.33 9.09
N TYR A 94 -16.16 13.42 8.56
CA TYR A 94 -15.93 13.58 7.15
C TYR A 94 -14.93 12.54 6.68
N GLY A 95 -15.26 11.83 5.60
CA GLY A 95 -14.29 10.97 4.94
C GLY A 95 -13.11 11.78 4.44
N TYR A 96 -11.97 11.14 4.33
CA TYR A 96 -10.77 11.75 3.74
C TYR A 96 -10.29 10.92 2.56
N ILE A 97 -9.49 11.54 1.71
CA ILE A 97 -8.80 10.84 0.61
C ILE A 97 -7.34 10.71 1.01
N GLY A 98 -6.84 9.48 1.04
CA GLY A 98 -5.45 9.23 1.41
C GLY A 98 -5.17 7.76 1.65
N PHE A 99 -4.03 7.49 2.26
CA PHE A 99 -3.68 6.14 2.68
C PHE A 99 -4.47 5.76 3.94
N HIS A 100 -5.03 4.59 3.91
CA HIS A 100 -5.80 4.06 5.03
C HIS A 100 -5.67 2.53 5.09
N LEU A 101 -6.19 1.94 6.15
CA LEU A 101 -6.15 0.51 6.37
C LEU A 101 -7.52 -0.11 6.15
N GLU A 102 -7.55 -1.20 5.40
CA GLU A 102 -8.72 -2.04 5.24
C GLU A 102 -8.49 -3.38 5.94
N PRO A 103 -9.52 -4.04 6.45
CA PRO A 103 -9.34 -5.33 7.10
C PRO A 103 -8.90 -6.40 6.10
N ALA A 104 -7.88 -7.17 6.45
CA ALA A 104 -7.41 -8.28 5.63
C ALA A 104 -8.00 -9.64 6.07
N ASN A 105 -8.64 -9.69 7.25
CA ASN A 105 -9.32 -10.90 7.73
C ASN A 105 -10.61 -10.55 8.46
N GLU A 106 -11.42 -11.56 8.73
CA GLU A 106 -12.74 -11.36 9.35
C GLU A 106 -12.66 -10.86 10.80
N GLU A 107 -11.65 -11.28 11.57
CA GLU A 107 -11.43 -10.78 12.92
C GLU A 107 -11.16 -9.28 12.92
N THR A 108 -10.25 -8.84 12.07
CA THR A 108 -9.92 -7.41 11.93
C THR A 108 -11.13 -6.63 11.46
N LYS A 109 -11.89 -7.16 10.50
CA LYS A 109 -13.11 -6.56 10.00
C LYS A 109 -14.14 -6.35 11.10
N PHE A 110 -14.33 -7.36 11.96
CA PHE A 110 -15.23 -7.27 13.10
C PHE A 110 -14.81 -6.13 14.03
N HIS A 111 -13.53 -6.08 14.41
CA HIS A 111 -13.03 -5.06 15.33
C HIS A 111 -13.01 -3.66 14.73
N MET A 112 -12.80 -3.52 13.44
CA MET A 112 -12.90 -2.23 12.75
C MET A 112 -14.35 -1.71 12.77
N GLY A 113 -15.32 -2.60 12.69
CA GLY A 113 -16.72 -2.24 12.88
C GLY A 113 -17.06 -1.83 14.31
N HIS A 114 -16.19 -2.07 15.29
CA HIS A 114 -16.36 -1.76 16.71
C HIS A 114 -15.33 -0.75 17.24
N GLY A 115 -14.73 0.06 16.37
CA GLY A 115 -13.88 1.17 16.75
C GLY A 115 -12.37 0.94 16.61
N LEU A 116 -11.94 -0.17 16.08
CA LEU A 116 -10.52 -0.35 15.74
C LEU A 116 -10.15 0.66 14.65
N ARG A 117 -9.01 1.32 14.81
CA ARG A 117 -8.60 2.41 13.94
C ARG A 117 -8.10 1.93 12.57
N ASP A 118 -8.41 2.72 11.55
CA ASP A 118 -7.95 2.53 10.17
C ASP A 118 -6.77 3.44 9.81
N ASP A 119 -6.26 4.18 10.78
CA ASP A 119 -5.16 5.13 10.61
C ASP A 119 -3.82 4.39 10.65
N ILE A 120 -3.15 4.36 9.52
CA ILE A 120 -1.85 3.68 9.39
C ILE A 120 -0.78 4.24 10.32
N TYR A 121 -0.79 5.56 10.57
CA TYR A 121 0.19 6.19 11.48
C TYR A 121 0.05 5.68 12.91
N TYR A 122 -1.15 5.34 13.35
CA TYR A 122 -1.38 4.79 14.68
C TYR A 122 -0.55 3.53 14.94
N TYR A 123 -0.46 2.64 13.93
CA TYR A 123 0.26 1.37 14.07
C TYR A 123 1.75 1.45 13.73
N THR A 124 2.15 2.46 12.97
CA THR A 124 3.53 2.61 12.53
C THR A 124 4.30 3.66 13.33
N GLY A 125 3.61 4.71 13.77
CA GLY A 125 4.22 5.80 14.54
C GLY A 125 4.01 5.68 16.03
N TYR A 126 2.76 5.64 16.47
CA TYR A 126 2.43 5.68 17.90
C TYR A 126 2.76 4.39 18.62
N TYR A 127 2.30 3.25 18.10
CA TYR A 127 2.63 1.94 18.68
C TYR A 127 3.83 1.27 18.04
N ALA A 128 4.15 1.63 16.80
CA ALA A 128 5.31 1.10 16.06
C ALA A 128 5.39 -0.45 16.04
N GLU A 129 4.24 -1.11 16.05
CA GLU A 129 4.14 -2.58 16.09
C GLU A 129 3.92 -3.22 14.73
N ALA A 130 3.49 -2.42 13.74
CA ALA A 130 3.13 -2.95 12.44
C ALA A 130 4.32 -3.55 11.71
N GLU A 131 4.11 -4.70 11.11
CA GLU A 131 5.11 -5.42 10.31
C GLU A 131 4.51 -5.78 8.95
N VAL A 132 5.28 -5.54 7.88
CA VAL A 132 4.87 -5.95 6.53
C VAL A 132 5.00 -7.46 6.40
N MET A 133 3.89 -8.14 6.12
CA MET A 133 3.84 -9.59 5.97
C MET A 133 3.93 -10.03 4.52
N GLY A 134 3.61 -9.18 3.58
CA GLY A 134 3.57 -9.43 2.16
C GLY A 134 2.77 -8.37 1.45
N ASN A 135 2.22 -8.69 0.29
CA ASN A 135 1.37 -7.78 -0.47
C ASN A 135 0.33 -8.56 -1.27
N ILE A 136 -0.70 -7.87 -1.75
CA ILE A 136 -1.83 -8.51 -2.44
C ILE A 136 -1.45 -9.14 -3.78
N HIS A 137 -0.32 -8.74 -4.38
CA HIS A 137 0.10 -9.24 -5.69
C HIS A 137 0.92 -10.53 -5.59
N ASP A 138 1.78 -10.63 -4.56
CA ASP A 138 2.60 -11.81 -4.32
C ASP A 138 1.94 -12.80 -3.36
N ASN A 139 1.10 -12.31 -2.45
CA ASN A 139 0.51 -13.08 -1.36
C ASN A 139 -1.01 -12.89 -1.27
N PRO A 140 -1.76 -13.12 -2.37
CA PRO A 140 -3.21 -12.91 -2.36
C PRO A 140 -3.95 -13.80 -1.34
N GLU A 141 -3.35 -14.90 -0.93
CA GLU A 141 -3.89 -15.79 0.09
C GLU A 141 -4.03 -15.14 1.46
N LEU A 142 -3.24 -14.09 1.73
CA LEU A 142 -3.32 -13.38 3.01
C LEU A 142 -4.64 -12.60 3.17
N LEU A 143 -5.36 -12.33 2.08
CA LEU A 143 -6.66 -11.66 2.12
C LEU A 143 -7.82 -12.63 2.40
N LYS A 144 -7.58 -13.92 2.37
CA LYS A 144 -8.63 -14.92 2.54
C LYS A 144 -8.89 -15.28 4.00
N GLY A 145 -8.48 -14.44 4.89
CA GLY A 145 -8.80 -14.46 6.31
C GLY A 145 -9.06 -15.81 6.96
N GLY A 146 -8.04 -16.47 7.44
CA GLY A 146 -8.21 -17.58 8.37
C GLY A 146 -8.86 -18.86 7.85
N ASP A 147 -8.95 -19.00 6.56
CA ASP A 147 -9.39 -20.28 5.99
C ASP A 147 -8.32 -21.38 6.18
#